data_cb22a81d6b4f1f3a977e60f45c9b83db
#
_entry.id   cb22a81d6b4f1f3a977e60f45c9b83db
#
_cell.length_a   1.000
_cell.length_b   1.000
_cell.length_c   1.000
_cell.angle_alpha   90.00
_cell.angle_beta   90.00
_cell.angle_gamma   90.00
#
_symmetry.space_group_name_H-M   'P 1'
#
loop_
_entity.id
_entity.type
_entity.pdbx_description
1 polymer ?
#
loop_
_entity_poly.entity_id
_entity_poly.type
_entity_poly.pdbx_seq_one_letter_code
_entity_poly.pdbx_strand_id
1 'polypeptide(L)'
;MTMSKKFDVVIGNPPYQEEAQGGGTRDTPVYHLFMDAAYEVGKKAVLITPARFLFDAGFTPKAWNQKMLADPHLTVAHYEPNSDELFPGTTINGGIAVTYWDEDHDGEPIGTFTRYPELNTILHKVVESNIVPMESDITSSRSYRYTAKLYDDNPDARALRPVGNEALVSTNAFEQFSFLFFEERPDDGQAYVRVLGLDGKKRSSRWIRREYITGPENFDTFKVVAPASRGHLGTFGENPALILGEPLLGEPQVAVTQTYITIGAFDSMPEAEACLKYVKTKFARAMLGVLKVTQHNPGSAWKYVPLQDFTSSSDIDWSKPIPQIDQQLYTKYGLDPEEVAFIEAKVKPME
;
A
#
# COMPACT_ATOMS: atom_id res chain seq x y z
N MET A 1 -36.44 -2.67 -22.94
CA MET A 1 -37.32 -3.72 -22.36
C MET A 1 -36.48 -4.51 -21.43
N THR A 2 -36.67 -4.34 -20.13
CA THR A 2 -36.09 -5.23 -19.11
C THR A 2 -36.74 -6.60 -19.27
N MET A 3 -35.95 -7.63 -19.59
CA MET A 3 -36.45 -8.99 -19.60
C MET A 3 -36.87 -9.37 -18.18
N SER A 4 -38.08 -9.92 -18.04
CA SER A 4 -38.55 -10.46 -16.77
C SER A 4 -37.62 -11.58 -16.33
N LYS A 5 -37.09 -11.50 -15.12
CA LYS A 5 -36.25 -12.56 -14.53
C LYS A 5 -37.01 -13.88 -14.55
N LYS A 6 -36.31 -14.98 -14.92
CA LYS A 6 -36.92 -16.31 -15.06
C LYS A 6 -37.02 -17.07 -13.78
N PHE A 7 -36.12 -16.77 -12.80
CA PHE A 7 -35.98 -17.49 -11.56
C PHE A 7 -35.99 -16.53 -10.37
N ASP A 8 -36.57 -16.94 -9.28
CA ASP A 8 -36.48 -16.16 -8.03
C ASP A 8 -35.08 -16.26 -7.41
N VAL A 9 -34.46 -17.45 -7.48
CA VAL A 9 -33.11 -17.69 -6.95
C VAL A 9 -32.32 -18.59 -7.88
N VAL A 10 -31.06 -18.28 -8.10
CA VAL A 10 -30.06 -19.14 -8.75
C VAL A 10 -29.01 -19.52 -7.72
N ILE A 11 -28.79 -20.83 -7.54
CA ILE A 11 -27.75 -21.35 -6.63
C ILE A 11 -26.84 -22.26 -7.42
N GLY A 12 -25.52 -22.08 -7.30
CA GLY A 12 -24.60 -22.94 -8.05
C GLY A 12 -23.14 -22.84 -7.65
N ASN A 13 -22.42 -23.85 -8.09
CA ASN A 13 -20.97 -23.89 -8.14
C ASN A 13 -20.58 -24.06 -9.63
N PRO A 14 -20.42 -22.96 -10.37
CA PRO A 14 -20.18 -23.02 -11.81
C PRO A 14 -18.77 -23.55 -12.12
N PRO A 15 -18.51 -24.01 -13.37
CA PRO A 15 -17.17 -24.30 -13.82
C PRO A 15 -16.24 -23.10 -13.61
N TYR A 16 -15.04 -23.34 -13.08
CA TYR A 16 -14.11 -22.25 -12.74
C TYR A 16 -13.27 -21.81 -13.92
N GLN A 17 -12.88 -22.77 -14.77
CA GLN A 17 -11.99 -22.55 -15.91
C GLN A 17 -12.23 -23.59 -17.01
N GLU A 18 -11.83 -23.24 -18.22
CA GLU A 18 -11.73 -24.14 -19.34
C GLU A 18 -10.27 -24.52 -19.56
N GLU A 19 -10.03 -25.79 -19.96
CA GLU A 19 -8.69 -26.26 -20.29
C GLU A 19 -8.11 -25.46 -21.45
N ALA A 20 -6.81 -25.22 -21.39
CA ALA A 20 -6.08 -24.50 -22.42
C ALA A 20 -6.19 -25.22 -23.76
N GLN A 21 -6.70 -24.54 -24.79
CA GLN A 21 -6.78 -25.07 -26.15
C GLN A 21 -5.50 -24.71 -26.96
N GLY A 22 -5.12 -25.58 -27.89
CA GLY A 22 -4.12 -25.26 -28.89
C GLY A 22 -2.68 -25.12 -28.39
N GLY A 23 -2.26 -25.90 -27.35
CA GLY A 23 -0.89 -25.87 -26.83
C GLY A 23 -0.59 -24.73 -25.85
N GLY A 24 -1.59 -24.01 -25.42
CA GLY A 24 -1.50 -23.06 -24.31
C GLY A 24 -1.22 -23.79 -22.98
N THR A 25 -0.47 -23.14 -22.06
CA THR A 25 -0.12 -23.70 -20.75
C THR A 25 -1.00 -23.18 -19.61
N ARG A 26 -2.01 -22.35 -19.91
CA ARG A 26 -2.85 -21.68 -18.90
C ARG A 26 -4.32 -21.84 -19.21
N ASP A 27 -5.07 -22.31 -18.21
CA ASP A 27 -6.51 -22.39 -18.29
C ASP A 27 -7.16 -21.00 -18.25
N THR A 28 -8.26 -20.86 -18.98
CA THR A 28 -9.00 -19.60 -19.06
C THR A 28 -10.15 -19.60 -18.05
N PRO A 29 -10.28 -18.60 -17.16
CA PRO A 29 -11.40 -18.53 -16.24
C PRO A 29 -12.71 -18.28 -16.99
N VAL A 30 -13.75 -19.04 -16.62
CA VAL A 30 -15.09 -18.92 -17.21
C VAL A 30 -16.17 -18.62 -16.16
N TYR A 31 -15.87 -18.76 -14.88
CA TYR A 31 -16.86 -18.57 -13.80
C TYR A 31 -17.53 -17.18 -13.84
N HIS A 32 -16.81 -16.16 -14.28
CA HIS A 32 -17.34 -14.79 -14.42
C HIS A 32 -18.49 -14.69 -15.44
N LEU A 33 -18.46 -15.50 -16.50
CA LEU A 33 -19.55 -15.56 -17.49
C LEU A 33 -20.80 -16.21 -16.88
N PHE A 34 -20.60 -17.20 -16.00
CA PHE A 34 -21.72 -17.83 -15.26
C PHE A 34 -22.31 -16.89 -14.22
N MET A 35 -21.49 -16.06 -13.56
CA MET A 35 -21.97 -15.03 -12.64
C MET A 35 -22.85 -14.03 -13.39
N ASP A 36 -22.39 -13.46 -14.50
CA ASP A 36 -23.18 -12.54 -15.33
C ASP A 36 -24.48 -13.19 -15.78
N ALA A 37 -24.46 -14.43 -16.28
CA ALA A 37 -25.63 -15.15 -16.71
C ALA A 37 -26.63 -15.41 -15.56
N ALA A 38 -26.14 -15.74 -14.36
CA ALA A 38 -26.98 -15.96 -13.19
C ALA A 38 -27.72 -14.66 -12.77
N TYR A 39 -27.01 -13.52 -12.79
CA TYR A 39 -27.58 -12.20 -12.47
C TYR A 39 -28.56 -11.70 -13.54
N GLU A 40 -28.40 -12.14 -14.79
CA GLU A 40 -29.35 -11.83 -15.87
C GLU A 40 -30.67 -12.59 -15.72
N VAL A 41 -30.66 -13.87 -15.32
CA VAL A 41 -31.85 -14.71 -15.29
C VAL A 41 -32.52 -14.83 -13.93
N GLY A 42 -31.79 -14.60 -12.81
CA GLY A 42 -32.29 -14.70 -11.44
C GLY A 42 -32.51 -13.33 -10.79
N LYS A 43 -33.49 -13.23 -9.88
CA LYS A 43 -33.64 -12.07 -9.00
C LYS A 43 -32.58 -12.07 -7.92
N LYS A 44 -32.19 -13.27 -7.45
CA LYS A 44 -31.15 -13.48 -6.47
C LYS A 44 -30.21 -14.59 -6.95
N ALA A 45 -28.93 -14.50 -6.57
CA ALA A 45 -27.95 -15.53 -6.89
C ALA A 45 -27.04 -15.80 -5.70
N VAL A 46 -26.80 -17.09 -5.40
CA VAL A 46 -25.78 -17.55 -4.46
C VAL A 46 -24.79 -18.43 -5.22
N LEU A 47 -23.57 -17.98 -5.37
CA LEU A 47 -22.59 -18.66 -6.19
C LEU A 47 -21.30 -18.92 -5.42
N ILE A 48 -20.74 -20.12 -5.60
CA ILE A 48 -19.42 -20.50 -5.09
C ILE A 48 -18.42 -20.35 -6.23
N THR A 49 -17.46 -19.44 -6.08
CA THR A 49 -16.51 -19.11 -7.15
C THR A 49 -15.09 -18.91 -6.61
N PRO A 50 -14.04 -18.96 -7.47
CA PRO A 50 -12.73 -18.47 -7.09
C PRO A 50 -12.79 -17.00 -6.66
N ALA A 51 -12.16 -16.67 -5.54
CA ALA A 51 -12.23 -15.33 -4.95
C ALA A 51 -11.24 -14.32 -5.57
N ARG A 52 -10.48 -14.70 -6.59
CA ARG A 52 -9.40 -13.85 -7.16
C ARG A 52 -9.87 -12.48 -7.62
N PHE A 53 -11.11 -12.40 -8.17
CA PHE A 53 -11.67 -11.15 -8.66
C PHE A 53 -11.87 -10.11 -7.54
N LEU A 54 -12.11 -10.56 -6.30
CA LEU A 54 -12.26 -9.68 -5.14
C LEU A 54 -10.98 -8.90 -4.83
N PHE A 55 -9.83 -9.41 -5.25
CA PHE A 55 -8.51 -8.79 -5.08
C PHE A 55 -8.02 -8.09 -6.34
N ASP A 56 -8.90 -7.87 -7.33
CA ASP A 56 -8.54 -7.40 -8.69
C ASP A 56 -7.38 -8.21 -9.30
N ALA A 57 -7.35 -9.50 -9.03
CA ALA A 57 -6.32 -10.44 -9.40
C ALA A 57 -6.88 -11.60 -10.25
N GLY A 58 -5.97 -12.36 -10.87
CA GLY A 58 -6.32 -13.49 -11.73
C GLY A 58 -6.40 -13.09 -13.21
N PHE A 59 -7.06 -13.95 -14.01
CA PHE A 59 -7.15 -13.79 -15.46
C PHE A 59 -8.55 -13.38 -15.95
N THR A 60 -9.47 -13.06 -15.03
CA THR A 60 -10.73 -12.38 -15.38
C THR A 60 -10.43 -10.97 -15.89
N PRO A 61 -11.24 -10.46 -16.84
CA PRO A 61 -11.05 -9.09 -17.33
C PRO A 61 -11.08 -8.06 -16.20
N LYS A 62 -10.10 -7.18 -16.14
CA LYS A 62 -10.04 -6.14 -15.09
C LYS A 62 -11.29 -5.28 -15.00
N ALA A 63 -11.84 -4.90 -16.15
CA ALA A 63 -13.09 -4.13 -16.21
C ALA A 63 -14.27 -4.89 -15.58
N TRP A 64 -14.30 -6.23 -15.72
CA TRP A 64 -15.30 -7.07 -15.07
C TRP A 64 -15.08 -7.13 -13.55
N ASN A 65 -13.83 -7.32 -13.08
CA ASN A 65 -13.52 -7.28 -11.66
C ASN A 65 -14.01 -5.97 -11.04
N GLN A 66 -13.68 -4.83 -11.67
CA GLN A 66 -14.09 -3.51 -11.21
C GLN A 66 -15.61 -3.32 -11.20
N LYS A 67 -16.31 -3.84 -12.25
CA LYS A 67 -17.78 -3.87 -12.28
C LYS A 67 -18.34 -4.62 -11.07
N MET A 68 -17.82 -5.81 -10.77
CA MET A 68 -18.29 -6.61 -9.64
C MET A 68 -18.00 -5.96 -8.29
N LEU A 69 -16.82 -5.39 -8.12
CA LEU A 69 -16.46 -4.69 -6.89
C LEU A 69 -17.25 -3.39 -6.67
N ALA A 70 -17.76 -2.79 -7.72
CA ALA A 70 -18.60 -1.59 -7.68
C ALA A 70 -20.11 -1.87 -7.65
N ASP A 71 -20.53 -3.15 -7.72
CA ASP A 71 -21.94 -3.53 -7.76
C ASP A 71 -22.58 -3.46 -6.37
N PRO A 72 -23.54 -2.55 -6.11
CA PRO A 72 -24.20 -2.43 -4.81
C PRO A 72 -25.10 -3.62 -4.46
N HIS A 73 -25.45 -4.45 -5.45
CA HIS A 73 -26.28 -5.64 -5.27
C HIS A 73 -25.48 -6.86 -4.83
N LEU A 74 -24.12 -6.81 -4.89
CA LEU A 74 -23.24 -7.93 -4.64
C LEU A 74 -22.62 -7.87 -3.26
N THR A 75 -22.73 -8.94 -2.49
CA THR A 75 -22.08 -9.11 -1.20
C THR A 75 -21.26 -10.40 -1.15
N VAL A 76 -20.25 -10.45 -0.29
CA VAL A 76 -19.48 -11.66 0.02
C VAL A 76 -20.07 -12.29 1.28
N ALA A 77 -20.84 -13.37 1.11
CA ALA A 77 -21.46 -14.07 2.23
C ALA A 77 -20.44 -14.91 3.02
N HIS A 78 -19.42 -15.44 2.33
CA HIS A 78 -18.33 -16.19 2.96
C HIS A 78 -17.08 -16.14 2.10
N TYR A 79 -15.91 -16.06 2.73
CA TYR A 79 -14.61 -16.16 2.09
C TYR A 79 -13.75 -17.19 2.81
N GLU A 80 -13.26 -18.19 2.06
CA GLU A 80 -12.35 -19.22 2.54
C GLU A 80 -11.00 -19.10 1.82
N PRO A 81 -9.94 -18.64 2.50
CA PRO A 81 -8.62 -18.49 1.89
C PRO A 81 -7.96 -19.83 1.53
N ASN A 82 -8.29 -20.90 2.28
CA ASN A 82 -7.78 -22.25 2.05
C ASN A 82 -8.85 -23.11 1.38
N SER A 83 -8.80 -23.19 0.05
CA SER A 83 -9.81 -23.96 -0.71
C SER A 83 -9.91 -25.44 -0.32
N ASP A 84 -8.86 -26.02 0.27
CA ASP A 84 -8.86 -27.43 0.72
C ASP A 84 -9.86 -27.69 1.86
N GLU A 85 -10.17 -26.66 2.66
CA GLU A 85 -11.18 -26.74 3.73
C GLU A 85 -12.60 -26.95 3.18
N LEU A 86 -12.91 -26.38 2.01
CA LEU A 86 -14.20 -26.53 1.34
C LEU A 86 -14.20 -27.67 0.32
N PHE A 87 -13.10 -27.88 -0.35
CA PHE A 87 -12.93 -28.87 -1.43
C PHE A 87 -11.64 -29.66 -1.22
N PRO A 88 -11.66 -30.72 -0.42
CA PRO A 88 -10.48 -31.52 -0.11
C PRO A 88 -9.73 -31.99 -1.36
N GLY A 89 -8.39 -31.77 -1.37
CA GLY A 89 -7.53 -32.09 -2.50
C GLY A 89 -7.50 -31.06 -3.63
N THR A 90 -8.15 -29.90 -3.43
CA THR A 90 -8.22 -28.84 -4.46
C THR A 90 -7.50 -27.58 -4.01
N THR A 91 -6.47 -27.16 -4.75
CA THR A 91 -5.75 -25.89 -4.48
C THR A 91 -6.18 -24.79 -5.44
N ILE A 92 -6.89 -23.78 -4.93
CA ILE A 92 -7.32 -22.61 -5.69
C ILE A 92 -6.64 -21.37 -5.10
N ASN A 93 -5.67 -20.85 -5.84
CA ASN A 93 -4.94 -19.64 -5.43
C ASN A 93 -5.91 -18.45 -5.31
N GLY A 94 -5.86 -17.76 -4.17
CA GLY A 94 -6.76 -16.66 -3.82
C GLY A 94 -8.01 -17.08 -3.06
N GLY A 95 -8.22 -18.40 -2.83
CA GLY A 95 -9.34 -18.93 -2.07
C GLY A 95 -10.65 -18.99 -2.85
N ILE A 96 -11.71 -19.30 -2.09
CA ILE A 96 -13.09 -19.45 -2.56
C ILE A 96 -13.96 -18.37 -1.92
N ALA A 97 -14.87 -17.79 -2.71
CA ALA A 97 -15.91 -16.90 -2.22
C ALA A 97 -17.28 -17.51 -2.45
N VAL A 98 -18.14 -17.42 -1.44
CA VAL A 98 -19.59 -17.57 -1.59
C VAL A 98 -20.15 -16.15 -1.72
N THR A 99 -20.64 -15.82 -2.90
CA THR A 99 -21.22 -14.50 -3.17
C THR A 99 -22.74 -14.58 -3.12
N TYR A 100 -23.36 -13.51 -2.65
CA TYR A 100 -24.80 -13.30 -2.70
C TYR A 100 -25.08 -12.03 -3.50
N TRP A 101 -25.89 -12.14 -4.53
CA TRP A 101 -26.36 -11.04 -5.34
C TRP A 101 -27.88 -10.96 -5.25
N ASP A 102 -28.46 -9.76 -5.09
CA ASP A 102 -29.88 -9.54 -4.92
C ASP A 102 -30.27 -8.25 -5.65
N GLU A 103 -31.15 -8.33 -6.65
CA GLU A 103 -31.56 -7.18 -7.45
C GLU A 103 -32.29 -6.09 -6.65
N ASP A 104 -32.86 -6.46 -5.51
CA ASP A 104 -33.56 -5.53 -4.60
C ASP A 104 -32.64 -4.97 -3.50
N HIS A 105 -31.40 -5.46 -3.41
CA HIS A 105 -30.42 -4.97 -2.44
C HIS A 105 -29.68 -3.76 -3.02
N ASP A 106 -29.75 -2.63 -2.34
CA ASP A 106 -29.01 -1.41 -2.68
C ASP A 106 -28.09 -1.07 -1.49
N GLY A 107 -27.02 -1.84 -1.38
CA GLY A 107 -26.05 -1.74 -0.29
C GLY A 107 -24.78 -1.00 -0.69
N GLU A 108 -23.83 -0.94 0.24
CA GLU A 108 -22.50 -0.43 -0.08
C GLU A 108 -21.75 -1.44 -0.97
N PRO A 109 -21.15 -0.98 -2.09
CA PRO A 109 -20.30 -1.83 -2.93
C PRO A 109 -19.14 -2.43 -2.14
N ILE A 110 -18.72 -3.65 -2.53
CA ILE A 110 -17.55 -4.31 -1.92
C ILE A 110 -16.29 -3.41 -1.98
N GLY A 111 -16.12 -2.67 -3.09
CA GLY A 111 -14.99 -1.76 -3.28
C GLY A 111 -13.65 -2.48 -3.22
N THR A 112 -12.90 -2.27 -2.15
CA THR A 112 -11.67 -2.99 -1.87
C THR A 112 -11.93 -4.12 -0.87
N PHE A 113 -11.53 -5.32 -1.23
CA PHE A 113 -11.69 -6.50 -0.40
C PHE A 113 -10.35 -6.96 0.18
N THR A 114 -10.36 -7.36 1.44
CA THR A 114 -9.24 -8.03 2.10
C THR A 114 -9.66 -9.41 2.62
N ARG A 115 -8.67 -10.26 2.91
CA ARG A 115 -8.94 -11.60 3.48
C ARG A 115 -9.39 -11.57 4.94
N TYR A 116 -9.42 -10.42 5.57
CA TYR A 116 -9.74 -10.25 6.99
C TYR A 116 -11.06 -9.49 7.11
N PRO A 117 -12.13 -10.13 7.61
CA PRO A 117 -13.44 -9.49 7.77
C PRO A 117 -13.36 -8.20 8.59
N GLU A 118 -12.61 -8.23 9.70
CA GLU A 118 -12.42 -7.07 10.58
C GLU A 118 -11.75 -5.89 9.85
N LEU A 119 -10.78 -6.19 8.98
CA LEU A 119 -10.11 -5.14 8.20
C LEU A 119 -11.04 -4.53 7.14
N ASN A 120 -11.98 -5.32 6.61
CA ASN A 120 -12.99 -4.81 5.68
C ASN A 120 -13.95 -3.86 6.40
N THR A 121 -14.43 -4.20 7.61
CA THR A 121 -15.32 -3.32 8.38
C THR A 121 -14.61 -2.04 8.84
N ILE A 122 -13.35 -2.13 9.30
CA ILE A 122 -12.51 -0.97 9.61
C ILE A 122 -12.38 -0.07 8.38
N LEU A 123 -12.07 -0.64 7.20
CA LEU A 123 -11.92 0.10 5.97
C LEU A 123 -13.19 0.87 5.62
N HIS A 124 -14.37 0.25 5.70
CA HIS A 124 -15.65 0.91 5.45
C HIS A 124 -15.85 2.12 6.37
N LYS A 125 -15.71 1.95 7.69
CA LYS A 125 -15.82 3.04 8.68
C LYS A 125 -14.87 4.21 8.38
N VAL A 126 -13.64 3.89 8.00
CA VAL A 126 -12.63 4.90 7.66
C VAL A 126 -13.03 5.65 6.38
N VAL A 127 -13.47 4.95 5.33
CA VAL A 127 -13.87 5.57 4.05
C VAL A 127 -15.13 6.43 4.21
N GLU A 128 -16.13 5.96 4.98
CA GLU A 128 -17.35 6.73 5.30
C GLU A 128 -17.07 8.05 6.03
N SER A 129 -15.94 8.15 6.71
CA SER A 129 -15.49 9.40 7.36
C SER A 129 -14.99 10.48 6.38
N ASN A 130 -15.15 10.30 5.06
CA ASN A 130 -14.71 11.23 4.02
C ASN A 130 -13.23 11.62 4.13
N ILE A 131 -12.37 10.65 4.26
CA ILE A 131 -10.93 10.86 4.44
C ILE A 131 -10.29 11.58 3.25
N VAL A 132 -9.26 12.37 3.54
CA VAL A 132 -8.25 12.77 2.55
C VAL A 132 -7.18 11.67 2.54
N PRO A 133 -6.92 11.00 1.41
CA PRO A 133 -5.87 9.98 1.33
C PRO A 133 -4.47 10.56 1.54
N MET A 134 -3.63 9.86 2.29
CA MET A 134 -2.22 10.24 2.47
C MET A 134 -1.35 9.94 1.22
N GLU A 135 -1.93 9.33 0.19
CA GLU A 135 -1.26 8.96 -1.07
C GLU A 135 -0.56 10.14 -1.74
N SER A 136 -1.19 11.32 -1.75
CA SER A 136 -0.63 12.55 -2.33
C SER A 136 0.63 13.05 -1.63
N ASP A 137 0.80 12.72 -0.36
CA ASP A 137 1.92 13.16 0.47
C ASP A 137 3.12 12.21 0.39
N ILE A 138 2.98 11.12 -0.37
CA ILE A 138 4.04 10.13 -0.56
C ILE A 138 4.89 10.48 -1.76
N THR A 139 6.13 10.84 -1.49
CA THR A 139 7.10 11.08 -2.55
C THR A 139 7.84 9.79 -2.90
N SER A 140 7.87 9.46 -4.18
CA SER A 140 8.50 8.24 -4.70
C SER A 140 9.98 8.14 -4.33
N SER A 141 10.45 6.93 -4.06
CA SER A 141 11.88 6.62 -3.86
C SER A 141 12.77 6.97 -5.06
N ARG A 142 12.18 7.34 -6.21
CA ARG A 142 12.89 7.72 -7.44
C ARG A 142 12.93 9.23 -7.67
N SER A 143 12.52 10.06 -6.70
CA SER A 143 12.36 11.49 -6.87
C SER A 143 13.66 12.29 -6.73
N TYR A 144 14.64 11.76 -5.98
CA TYR A 144 15.97 12.37 -5.89
C TYR A 144 16.84 11.97 -7.09
N ARG A 145 17.47 12.95 -7.70
CA ARG A 145 18.19 12.79 -8.95
C ARG A 145 19.55 13.49 -8.92
N TYR A 146 20.53 12.91 -9.59
CA TYR A 146 21.75 13.58 -9.93
C TYR A 146 21.49 14.62 -11.01
N THR A 147 22.19 15.78 -10.92
CA THR A 147 22.12 16.86 -11.89
C THR A 147 23.11 16.63 -13.05
N ALA A 148 22.93 17.38 -14.15
CA ALA A 148 23.92 17.40 -15.24
C ALA A 148 25.29 17.87 -14.75
N LYS A 149 25.34 18.83 -13.83
CA LYS A 149 26.56 19.39 -13.24
C LYS A 149 27.47 18.31 -12.61
N LEU A 150 26.89 17.27 -11.97
CA LEU A 150 27.67 16.15 -11.46
C LEU A 150 28.52 15.51 -12.57
N TYR A 151 27.92 15.27 -13.75
CA TYR A 151 28.55 14.59 -14.87
C TYR A 151 29.46 15.50 -15.67
N ASP A 152 29.18 16.80 -15.67
CA ASP A 152 30.07 17.80 -16.31
C ASP A 152 31.37 17.93 -15.54
N ASP A 153 31.32 17.93 -14.21
CA ASP A 153 32.49 17.98 -13.35
C ASP A 153 33.20 16.61 -13.22
N ASN A 154 32.49 15.51 -13.45
CA ASN A 154 32.98 14.13 -13.29
C ASN A 154 32.56 13.29 -14.51
N PRO A 155 33.15 13.47 -15.70
CA PRO A 155 32.73 12.79 -16.93
C PRO A 155 32.75 11.26 -16.82
N ASP A 156 33.71 10.71 -16.10
CA ASP A 156 33.87 9.25 -15.90
C ASP A 156 32.75 8.64 -15.06
N ALA A 157 32.07 9.43 -14.25
CA ALA A 157 30.94 8.99 -13.44
C ALA A 157 29.78 8.44 -14.28
N ARG A 158 29.63 8.92 -15.53
CA ARG A 158 28.57 8.47 -16.44
C ARG A 158 28.70 6.99 -16.80
N ALA A 159 29.93 6.51 -16.98
CA ALA A 159 30.21 5.11 -17.30
C ALA A 159 29.86 4.13 -16.16
N LEU A 160 29.74 4.63 -14.94
CA LEU A 160 29.37 3.83 -13.76
C LEU A 160 27.87 3.58 -13.63
N ARG A 161 27.05 4.17 -14.50
CA ARG A 161 25.59 4.12 -14.42
C ARG A 161 24.97 3.34 -15.57
N PRO A 162 23.91 2.53 -15.30
CA PRO A 162 23.14 1.91 -16.37
C PRO A 162 22.45 2.94 -17.25
N VAL A 163 22.43 2.70 -18.55
CA VAL A 163 21.72 3.56 -19.53
C VAL A 163 20.24 3.69 -19.14
N GLY A 164 19.74 4.92 -19.15
CA GLY A 164 18.36 5.27 -18.81
C GLY A 164 18.11 5.46 -17.29
N ASN A 165 19.09 5.18 -16.44
CA ASN A 165 19.00 5.37 -14.99
C ASN A 165 20.14 6.25 -14.43
N GLU A 166 20.82 6.98 -15.30
CA GLU A 166 21.99 7.78 -14.95
C GLU A 166 21.70 8.78 -13.83
N ALA A 167 20.55 9.43 -13.91
CA ALA A 167 20.17 10.46 -12.94
C ALA A 167 19.66 9.92 -11.59
N LEU A 168 19.40 8.61 -11.44
CA LEU A 168 18.83 8.09 -10.19
C LEU A 168 19.86 7.99 -9.06
N VAL A 169 19.49 8.45 -7.87
CA VAL A 169 20.26 8.21 -6.63
C VAL A 169 19.92 6.81 -6.13
N SER A 170 20.59 5.80 -6.69
CA SER A 170 20.29 4.38 -6.48
C SER A 170 20.60 3.91 -5.06
N THR A 171 20.10 2.74 -4.70
CA THR A 171 20.35 2.12 -3.38
C THR A 171 21.84 1.95 -3.07
N ASN A 172 22.66 1.64 -4.08
CA ASN A 172 24.11 1.46 -3.97
C ASN A 172 24.92 2.73 -4.32
N ALA A 173 24.31 3.92 -4.20
CA ALA A 173 24.93 5.19 -4.58
C ALA A 173 26.27 5.44 -3.88
N PHE A 174 26.38 5.09 -2.60
CA PHE A 174 27.61 5.32 -1.80
C PHE A 174 28.80 4.48 -2.28
N GLU A 175 28.52 3.25 -2.72
CA GLU A 175 29.54 2.37 -3.31
C GLU A 175 29.91 2.84 -4.74
N GLN A 176 28.88 3.10 -5.55
CA GLN A 176 29.05 3.48 -6.96
C GLN A 176 29.81 4.78 -7.16
N PHE A 177 29.51 5.78 -6.31
CA PHE A 177 30.11 7.10 -6.36
C PHE A 177 30.86 7.45 -5.08
N SER A 178 31.63 6.47 -4.54
CA SER A 178 32.39 6.62 -3.30
C SER A 178 33.29 7.87 -3.28
N PHE A 179 33.76 8.33 -4.43
CA PHE A 179 34.58 9.54 -4.58
C PHE A 179 33.78 10.86 -4.51
N LEU A 180 32.43 10.81 -4.53
CA LEU A 180 31.53 11.97 -4.41
C LEU A 180 30.79 12.05 -3.09
N PHE A 181 30.74 10.92 -2.34
CA PHE A 181 30.05 10.82 -1.06
C PHE A 181 31.04 10.76 0.11
N PHE A 182 30.99 11.77 0.96
CA PHE A 182 31.93 11.94 2.07
C PHE A 182 31.27 11.54 3.42
N GLU A 183 32.03 10.97 4.32
CA GLU A 183 31.57 10.66 5.70
C GLU A 183 31.38 11.91 6.53
N GLU A 184 32.31 12.85 6.42
CA GLU A 184 32.28 14.14 7.05
C GLU A 184 32.05 15.23 5.99
N ARG A 185 31.43 16.34 6.40
CA ARG A 185 31.24 17.47 5.51
C ARG A 185 32.59 18.12 5.18
N PRO A 186 32.99 18.18 3.90
CA PRO A 186 34.22 18.86 3.52
C PRO A 186 34.19 20.36 3.86
N ASP A 187 35.33 20.88 4.28
CA ASP A 187 35.53 22.32 4.55
C ASP A 187 36.30 22.97 3.40
N ASP A 188 35.65 23.01 2.22
CA ASP A 188 36.22 23.56 0.98
C ASP A 188 35.46 24.79 0.48
N GLY A 189 34.56 25.35 1.33
CA GLY A 189 33.75 26.50 1.02
C GLY A 189 32.56 26.22 0.10
N GLN A 190 32.32 24.95 -0.29
CA GLN A 190 31.17 24.53 -1.11
C GLN A 190 29.94 24.21 -0.26
N ALA A 191 28.76 24.26 -0.89
CA ALA A 191 27.52 23.84 -0.27
C ALA A 191 27.39 22.32 -0.36
N TYR A 192 27.06 21.68 0.76
CA TYR A 192 26.84 20.24 0.86
C TYR A 192 25.49 19.93 1.50
N VAL A 193 24.90 18.81 1.09
CA VAL A 193 23.69 18.24 1.67
C VAL A 193 23.94 16.79 2.11
N ARG A 194 23.14 16.32 3.08
CA ARG A 194 23.20 14.94 3.50
C ARG A 194 22.33 14.05 2.59
N VAL A 195 22.78 12.86 2.32
CA VAL A 195 22.01 11.80 1.65
C VAL A 195 21.93 10.61 2.57
N LEU A 196 20.71 10.22 2.92
CA LEU A 196 20.46 9.00 3.68
C LEU A 196 20.37 7.80 2.72
N GLY A 197 21.10 6.76 3.00
CA GLY A 197 21.18 5.56 2.17
C GLY A 197 21.58 4.34 2.97
N LEU A 198 22.10 3.34 2.28
CA LEU A 198 22.72 2.16 2.87
C LEU A 198 24.20 2.12 2.55
N ASP A 199 25.00 1.74 3.53
CA ASP A 199 26.37 1.29 3.39
C ASP A 199 26.39 -0.21 3.69
N GLY A 200 26.47 -1.02 2.64
CA GLY A 200 26.14 -2.43 2.70
C GLY A 200 24.69 -2.65 3.15
N LYS A 201 24.49 -3.19 4.35
CA LYS A 201 23.14 -3.41 4.94
C LYS A 201 22.81 -2.42 6.07
N LYS A 202 23.71 -1.51 6.41
CA LYS A 202 23.51 -0.53 7.48
C LYS A 202 23.01 0.80 6.94
N ARG A 203 22.03 1.35 7.64
CA ARG A 203 21.59 2.72 7.42
C ARG A 203 22.75 3.67 7.70
N SER A 204 23.04 4.54 6.74
CA SER A 204 24.14 5.49 6.80
C SER A 204 23.77 6.80 6.13
N SER A 205 24.46 7.88 6.43
CA SER A 205 24.35 9.12 5.71
C SER A 205 25.72 9.59 5.24
N ARG A 206 25.75 10.23 4.08
CA ARG A 206 26.97 10.79 3.46
C ARG A 206 26.67 12.19 2.98
N TRP A 207 27.74 12.99 2.86
CA TRP A 207 27.67 14.34 2.30
C TRP A 207 27.99 14.32 0.81
N ILE A 208 27.22 15.09 0.02
CA ILE A 208 27.46 15.33 -1.40
C ILE A 208 27.30 16.83 -1.68
N ARG A 209 27.97 17.37 -2.69
CA ARG A 209 27.78 18.76 -3.12
C ARG A 209 26.31 19.01 -3.45
N ARG A 210 25.74 20.11 -2.94
CA ARG A 210 24.35 20.49 -3.14
C ARG A 210 23.97 20.59 -4.62
N GLU A 211 24.87 21.09 -5.45
CA GLU A 211 24.67 21.28 -6.89
C GLU A 211 24.63 19.96 -7.68
N TYR A 212 25.06 18.83 -7.10
CA TYR A 212 25.06 17.52 -7.74
C TYR A 212 23.76 16.75 -7.57
N ILE A 213 22.86 17.22 -6.72
CA ILE A 213 21.61 16.55 -6.44
C ILE A 213 20.42 17.51 -6.51
N THR A 214 19.32 17.03 -7.07
CA THR A 214 18.02 17.69 -7.03
C THR A 214 16.98 16.75 -6.42
N GLY A 215 15.90 17.30 -5.92
CA GLY A 215 14.86 16.52 -5.24
C GLY A 215 13.47 17.10 -5.43
N PRO A 216 12.46 16.46 -4.81
CA PRO A 216 11.09 16.92 -4.79
C PRO A 216 10.92 18.19 -3.94
N GLU A 217 9.72 18.77 -3.95
CA GLU A 217 9.40 19.99 -3.18
C GLU A 217 9.74 19.86 -1.68
N ASN A 218 9.56 18.67 -1.12
CA ASN A 218 9.88 18.41 0.28
C ASN A 218 11.39 18.24 0.58
N PHE A 219 12.27 18.53 -0.39
CA PHE A 219 13.71 18.45 -0.15
C PHE A 219 14.17 19.49 0.89
N ASP A 220 13.62 20.69 0.83
CA ASP A 220 14.02 21.82 1.67
C ASP A 220 13.12 22.02 2.90
N THR A 221 12.24 21.04 3.22
CA THR A 221 11.34 21.04 4.39
C THR A 221 11.61 19.86 5.31
N PHE A 222 11.02 19.86 6.51
CA PHE A 222 10.92 18.68 7.35
C PHE A 222 10.00 17.65 6.72
N LYS A 223 10.27 16.35 6.94
CA LYS A 223 9.53 15.22 6.36
C LYS A 223 9.74 13.96 7.17
N VAL A 224 8.94 12.96 6.91
CA VAL A 224 9.21 11.61 7.39
C VAL A 224 9.87 10.78 6.29
N VAL A 225 10.89 10.03 6.62
CA VAL A 225 11.61 9.13 5.70
C VAL A 225 11.29 7.70 6.09
N ALA A 226 10.73 6.92 5.18
CA ALA A 226 10.36 5.53 5.41
C ALA A 226 10.99 4.59 4.38
N PRO A 227 11.33 3.33 4.74
CA PRO A 227 11.85 2.37 3.77
C PRO A 227 10.87 2.12 2.61
N ALA A 228 11.39 2.15 1.37
CA ALA A 228 10.61 1.89 0.16
C ALA A 228 10.20 0.41 0.02
N SER A 229 10.84 -0.49 0.78
CA SER A 229 10.47 -1.90 0.84
C SER A 229 10.82 -2.50 2.20
N ARG A 230 10.06 -3.54 2.58
CA ARG A 230 10.37 -4.37 3.73
C ARG A 230 10.04 -5.82 3.38
N GLY A 231 10.98 -6.74 3.61
CA GLY A 231 10.82 -8.16 3.30
C GLY A 231 9.49 -8.77 3.78
N HIS A 232 9.45 -10.04 4.09
CA HIS A 232 8.24 -10.80 4.45
C HIS A 232 7.42 -10.23 5.63
N LEU A 233 7.98 -9.37 6.48
CA LEU A 233 7.26 -8.67 7.56
C LEU A 233 6.53 -7.40 7.10
N GLY A 234 6.52 -7.12 5.79
CA GLY A 234 5.93 -5.92 5.21
C GLY A 234 4.46 -6.07 4.78
N THR A 235 3.81 -7.20 5.04
CA THR A 235 2.41 -7.47 4.70
C THR A 235 1.73 -8.23 5.82
N PHE A 236 0.40 -8.18 5.86
CA PHE A 236 -0.36 -9.04 6.77
C PHE A 236 -0.13 -10.54 6.50
N GLY A 237 -0.10 -11.32 7.56
CA GLY A 237 0.10 -12.76 7.54
C GLY A 237 -0.51 -13.44 8.76
N GLU A 238 -0.14 -14.70 9.00
CA GLU A 238 -0.54 -15.43 10.21
C GLU A 238 0.03 -14.77 11.47
N ASN A 239 1.31 -14.42 11.42
CA ASN A 239 2.00 -13.75 12.52
C ASN A 239 1.89 -12.22 12.43
N PRO A 240 1.94 -11.53 13.58
CA PRO A 240 1.95 -10.07 13.60
C PRO A 240 3.09 -9.49 12.76
N ALA A 241 2.79 -8.46 11.97
CA ALA A 241 3.72 -7.84 11.03
C ALA A 241 3.98 -6.37 11.38
N LEU A 242 5.12 -5.85 10.95
CA LEU A 242 5.41 -4.41 11.08
C LEU A 242 4.72 -3.58 10.00
N ILE A 243 4.38 -4.18 8.86
CA ILE A 243 3.81 -3.57 7.65
C ILE A 243 4.74 -2.51 7.03
N LEU A 244 5.18 -1.54 7.81
CA LEU A 244 6.15 -0.51 7.43
C LEU A 244 7.50 -0.81 8.10
N GLY A 245 8.61 -0.51 7.43
CA GLY A 245 9.93 -0.48 8.07
C GLY A 245 10.08 0.77 8.94
N GLU A 246 11.01 0.74 9.89
CA GLU A 246 11.26 1.83 10.85
C GLU A 246 11.45 3.18 10.14
N PRO A 247 10.51 4.13 10.27
CA PRO A 247 10.63 5.46 9.69
C PRO A 247 11.51 6.37 10.56
N LEU A 248 11.99 7.45 9.96
CA LEU A 248 12.85 8.46 10.60
C LEU A 248 12.33 9.87 10.31
N LEU A 249 12.71 10.80 11.17
CA LEU A 249 12.61 12.22 10.87
C LEU A 249 13.67 12.60 9.81
N GLY A 250 13.24 13.29 8.77
CA GLY A 250 14.07 13.91 7.73
C GLY A 250 14.11 15.43 7.91
N GLU A 251 15.30 15.97 8.14
CA GLU A 251 15.51 17.41 8.23
C GLU A 251 15.50 18.07 6.83
N PRO A 252 15.35 19.40 6.74
CA PRO A 252 15.58 20.14 5.50
C PRO A 252 16.95 19.81 4.89
N GLN A 253 17.04 19.77 3.57
CA GLN A 253 18.25 19.45 2.80
C GLN A 253 18.84 18.05 3.09
N VAL A 254 18.02 17.13 3.56
CA VAL A 254 18.34 15.70 3.58
C VAL A 254 17.67 15.02 2.40
N ALA A 255 18.49 14.52 1.46
CA ALA A 255 18.06 13.68 0.36
C ALA A 255 18.05 12.19 0.78
N VAL A 256 17.44 11.34 -0.03
CA VAL A 256 17.43 9.91 0.18
C VAL A 256 17.80 9.15 -1.10
N THR A 257 18.39 7.96 -0.93
CA THR A 257 18.57 7.02 -2.04
C THR A 257 17.25 6.29 -2.32
N GLN A 258 17.17 5.52 -3.41
CA GLN A 258 16.01 4.67 -3.74
C GLN A 258 15.58 3.68 -2.64
N THR A 259 16.36 3.56 -1.58
CA THR A 259 16.01 2.73 -0.41
C THR A 259 14.81 3.28 0.36
N TYR A 260 14.50 4.57 0.19
CA TYR A 260 13.49 5.28 0.98
C TYR A 260 12.49 6.02 0.12
N ILE A 261 11.28 6.15 0.65
CA ILE A 261 10.27 7.15 0.27
C ILE A 261 10.31 8.29 1.28
N THR A 262 9.77 9.45 0.92
CA THR A 262 9.54 10.55 1.87
C THR A 262 8.05 10.86 1.96
N ILE A 263 7.61 11.31 3.14
CA ILE A 263 6.21 11.51 3.49
C ILE A 263 6.06 12.93 4.02
N GLY A 264 5.13 13.67 3.42
CA GLY A 264 4.80 15.05 3.79
C GLY A 264 5.87 16.07 3.42
N ALA A 265 5.53 17.32 3.64
CA ALA A 265 6.39 18.49 3.54
C ALA A 265 5.96 19.45 4.66
N PHE A 266 6.73 19.52 5.73
CA PHE A 266 6.36 20.27 6.94
C PHE A 266 7.26 21.46 7.14
N ASP A 267 6.66 22.60 7.51
CA ASP A 267 7.41 23.83 7.80
C ASP A 267 8.09 23.75 9.17
N SER A 268 7.59 22.90 10.06
CA SER A 268 8.11 22.79 11.42
C SER A 268 8.47 21.34 11.78
N MET A 269 9.45 21.21 12.66
CA MET A 269 9.87 19.92 13.23
C MET A 269 8.75 19.25 14.04
N PRO A 270 7.96 19.95 14.88
CA PRO A 270 6.86 19.33 15.63
C PRO A 270 5.79 18.67 14.74
N GLU A 271 5.46 19.27 13.59
CA GLU A 271 4.50 18.67 12.63
C GLU A 271 5.08 17.39 12.01
N ALA A 272 6.36 17.41 11.62
CA ALA A 272 7.02 16.24 11.10
C ALA A 272 7.15 15.11 12.15
N GLU A 273 7.36 15.46 13.43
CA GLU A 273 7.37 14.50 14.56
C GLU A 273 5.97 13.91 14.80
N ALA A 274 4.91 14.72 14.69
CA ALA A 274 3.52 14.25 14.76
C ALA A 274 3.22 13.25 13.65
N CYS A 275 3.58 13.58 12.40
CA CYS A 275 3.47 12.64 11.27
C CYS A 275 4.31 11.38 11.49
N LEU A 276 5.53 11.48 12.02
CA LEU A 276 6.37 10.34 12.34
C LEU A 276 5.69 9.41 13.35
N LYS A 277 5.10 9.96 14.43
CA LYS A 277 4.32 9.18 15.40
C LYS A 277 3.12 8.52 14.73
N TYR A 278 2.38 9.27 13.90
CA TYR A 278 1.21 8.74 13.18
C TYR A 278 1.55 7.53 12.30
N VAL A 279 2.56 7.61 11.45
CA VAL A 279 2.94 6.48 10.58
C VAL A 279 3.52 5.29 11.35
N LYS A 280 3.92 5.49 12.61
CA LYS A 280 4.30 4.42 13.54
C LYS A 280 3.12 3.79 14.26
N THR A 281 1.92 4.40 14.27
CA THR A 281 0.73 3.84 14.90
C THR A 281 0.36 2.49 14.27
N LYS A 282 -0.27 1.62 15.03
CA LYS A 282 -0.83 0.38 14.53
C LYS A 282 -1.98 0.65 13.57
N PHE A 283 -2.81 1.66 13.86
CA PHE A 283 -3.91 2.07 13.01
C PHE A 283 -3.43 2.46 11.60
N ALA A 284 -2.51 3.41 11.47
CA ALA A 284 -2.02 3.86 10.16
C ALA A 284 -1.38 2.70 9.37
N ARG A 285 -0.65 1.81 10.04
CA ARG A 285 -0.04 0.64 9.42
C ARG A 285 -1.06 -0.44 9.06
N ALA A 286 -2.14 -0.59 9.83
CA ALA A 286 -3.25 -1.46 9.45
C ALA A 286 -3.90 -0.95 8.15
N MET A 287 -4.20 0.33 8.06
CA MET A 287 -4.77 0.95 6.86
C MET A 287 -3.82 0.86 5.66
N LEU A 288 -2.51 1.06 5.86
CA LEU A 288 -1.50 0.80 4.83
C LEU A 288 -1.53 -0.66 4.35
N GLY A 289 -1.72 -1.59 5.25
CA GLY A 289 -1.77 -3.03 4.99
C GLY A 289 -2.92 -3.46 4.09
N VAL A 290 -3.98 -2.67 3.95
CA VAL A 290 -5.13 -2.94 3.06
C VAL A 290 -4.68 -3.14 1.62
N LEU A 291 -3.87 -2.22 1.08
CA LEU A 291 -3.37 -2.28 -0.30
C LEU A 291 -1.92 -2.76 -0.43
N LYS A 292 -1.19 -2.80 0.66
CA LYS A 292 0.20 -3.25 0.65
C LYS A 292 0.30 -4.77 0.69
N VAL A 293 0.10 -5.39 -0.46
CA VAL A 293 0.12 -6.86 -0.63
C VAL A 293 1.49 -7.42 -1.02
N THR A 294 2.51 -6.55 -1.19
CA THR A 294 3.90 -6.94 -1.49
C THR A 294 4.87 -6.27 -0.51
N GLN A 295 6.14 -6.63 -0.59
CA GLN A 295 7.21 -6.00 0.19
C GLN A 295 7.40 -4.51 -0.11
N HIS A 296 7.00 -4.04 -1.31
CA HIS A 296 7.17 -2.66 -1.74
C HIS A 296 6.15 -1.73 -1.11
N ASN A 297 6.51 -0.46 -1.00
CA ASN A 297 5.72 0.59 -0.38
C ASN A 297 5.49 1.76 -1.38
N PRO A 298 4.71 1.53 -2.46
CA PRO A 298 4.38 2.57 -3.42
C PRO A 298 3.39 3.57 -2.83
N GLY A 299 3.34 4.79 -3.37
CA GLY A 299 2.37 5.81 -2.96
C GLY A 299 0.92 5.30 -2.97
N SER A 300 0.52 4.56 -4.00
CA SER A 300 -0.82 3.99 -4.12
C SER A 300 -1.25 3.07 -2.96
N ALA A 301 -0.30 2.48 -2.23
CA ALA A 301 -0.63 1.70 -1.03
C ALA A 301 -1.19 2.55 0.12
N TRP A 302 -0.95 3.87 0.10
CA TRP A 302 -1.38 4.81 1.13
C TRP A 302 -2.77 5.41 0.87
N LYS A 303 -3.48 4.96 -0.15
CA LYS A 303 -4.82 5.44 -0.52
C LYS A 303 -5.82 5.42 0.63
N TYR A 304 -5.76 4.42 1.49
CA TYR A 304 -6.67 4.27 2.63
C TYR A 304 -6.08 4.68 3.97
N VAL A 305 -4.84 5.17 3.99
CA VAL A 305 -4.27 5.80 5.17
C VAL A 305 -4.79 7.24 5.24
N PRO A 306 -5.62 7.61 6.24
CA PRO A 306 -6.17 8.95 6.31
C PRO A 306 -5.09 9.99 6.63
N LEU A 307 -5.02 11.05 5.85
CA LEU A 307 -4.21 12.23 6.22
C LEU A 307 -4.80 12.87 7.48
N GLN A 308 -3.96 13.16 8.44
CA GLN A 308 -4.33 13.84 9.68
C GLN A 308 -3.88 15.30 9.67
N ASP A 309 -4.47 16.12 10.53
CA ASP A 309 -3.91 17.41 10.91
C ASP A 309 -2.75 17.18 11.89
N PHE A 310 -1.54 17.59 11.52
CA PHE A 310 -0.34 17.45 12.35
C PHE A 310 0.02 18.74 13.09
N THR A 311 -0.79 19.77 12.94
CA THR A 311 -0.61 21.05 13.63
C THR A 311 -1.07 21.00 15.08
N SER A 312 -0.86 22.08 15.81
CA SER A 312 -1.34 22.22 17.20
C SER A 312 -2.88 22.33 17.32
N SER A 313 -3.61 22.49 16.20
CA SER A 313 -5.08 22.51 16.15
C SER A 313 -5.71 21.14 15.92
N SER A 314 -4.90 20.09 15.80
CA SER A 314 -5.36 18.72 15.59
C SER A 314 -6.33 18.23 16.68
N ASP A 315 -7.30 17.43 16.28
CA ASP A 315 -8.17 16.67 17.19
C ASP A 315 -7.44 15.48 17.86
N ILE A 316 -6.22 15.19 17.41
CA ILE A 316 -5.33 14.19 17.99
C ILE A 316 -4.23 14.87 18.82
N ASP A 317 -4.07 14.46 20.07
CA ASP A 317 -2.99 14.93 20.94
C ASP A 317 -1.67 14.20 20.61
N TRP A 318 -0.89 14.77 19.69
CA TRP A 318 0.39 14.24 19.26
C TRP A 318 1.49 14.25 20.33
N SER A 319 1.26 14.90 21.48
CA SER A 319 2.22 14.86 22.60
C SER A 319 2.27 13.49 23.27
N LYS A 320 1.21 12.68 23.10
CA LYS A 320 1.07 11.36 23.73
C LYS A 320 2.01 10.31 23.16
N PRO A 321 2.26 9.24 23.91
CA PRO A 321 2.90 8.02 23.38
C PRO A 321 2.05 7.36 22.29
N ILE A 322 2.70 6.64 21.36
CA ILE A 322 2.05 6.01 20.21
C ILE A 322 0.83 5.14 20.58
N PRO A 323 0.87 4.30 21.65
CA PRO A 323 -0.31 3.52 22.03
C PRO A 323 -1.53 4.38 22.44
N GLN A 324 -1.30 5.57 23.01
CA GLN A 324 -2.39 6.48 23.34
C GLN A 324 -2.91 7.24 22.10
N ILE A 325 -2.04 7.49 21.12
CA ILE A 325 -2.43 8.02 19.81
C ILE A 325 -3.28 6.98 19.07
N ASP A 326 -2.91 5.69 19.11
CA ASP A 326 -3.74 4.62 18.55
C ASP A 326 -5.15 4.61 19.14
N GLN A 327 -5.30 4.75 20.46
CA GLN A 327 -6.62 4.81 21.12
C GLN A 327 -7.45 6.02 20.65
N GLN A 328 -6.83 7.18 20.45
CA GLN A 328 -7.52 8.36 19.92
C GLN A 328 -8.00 8.10 18.48
N LEU A 329 -7.16 7.47 17.64
CA LEU A 329 -7.51 7.13 16.26
C LEU A 329 -8.63 6.08 16.22
N TYR A 330 -8.59 5.04 17.06
CA TYR A 330 -9.68 4.05 17.16
C TYR A 330 -11.01 4.71 17.52
N THR A 331 -10.98 5.65 18.47
CA THR A 331 -12.16 6.42 18.86
C THR A 331 -12.65 7.32 17.73
N LYS A 332 -11.75 8.05 17.07
CA LYS A 332 -12.05 8.95 15.95
C LYS A 332 -12.77 8.25 14.81
N TYR A 333 -12.35 7.04 14.48
CA TYR A 333 -12.92 6.24 13.39
C TYR A 333 -14.01 5.25 13.85
N GLY A 334 -14.43 5.30 15.13
CA GLY A 334 -15.53 4.49 15.66
C GLY A 334 -15.28 3.00 15.61
N LEU A 335 -14.04 2.56 15.84
CA LEU A 335 -13.71 1.14 15.85
C LEU A 335 -14.32 0.47 17.07
N ASP A 336 -14.90 -0.72 16.87
CA ASP A 336 -15.40 -1.55 17.94
C ASP A 336 -14.29 -2.40 18.61
N PRO A 337 -14.58 -3.06 19.74
CA PRO A 337 -13.56 -3.82 20.46
C PRO A 337 -12.94 -4.98 19.65
N GLU A 338 -13.68 -5.61 18.73
CA GLU A 338 -13.20 -6.73 17.90
C GLU A 338 -12.22 -6.21 16.84
N GLU A 339 -12.53 -5.10 16.21
CA GLU A 339 -11.67 -4.40 15.24
C GLU A 339 -10.37 -3.92 15.88
N VAL A 340 -10.47 -3.33 17.08
CA VAL A 340 -9.29 -2.93 17.86
C VAL A 340 -8.45 -4.15 18.21
N ALA A 341 -9.07 -5.24 18.70
CA ALA A 341 -8.36 -6.47 19.02
C ALA A 341 -7.64 -7.07 17.79
N PHE A 342 -8.26 -7.00 16.62
CA PHE A 342 -7.64 -7.41 15.36
C PHE A 342 -6.36 -6.60 15.07
N ILE A 343 -6.43 -5.27 15.09
CA ILE A 343 -5.27 -4.40 14.85
C ILE A 343 -4.16 -4.69 15.86
N GLU A 344 -4.53 -4.76 17.16
CA GLU A 344 -3.59 -5.01 18.25
C GLU A 344 -2.88 -6.36 18.11
N ALA A 345 -3.58 -7.39 17.61
CA ALA A 345 -3.02 -8.72 17.40
C ALA A 345 -2.20 -8.84 16.12
N LYS A 346 -2.58 -8.15 15.04
CA LYS A 346 -1.98 -8.33 13.71
C LYS A 346 -0.86 -7.35 13.39
N VAL A 347 -0.79 -6.20 14.07
CA VAL A 347 0.24 -5.19 13.83
C VAL A 347 1.19 -5.11 15.04
N LYS A 348 2.49 -5.35 14.80
CA LYS A 348 3.52 -5.24 15.84
C LYS A 348 3.65 -3.80 16.32
N PRO A 349 3.92 -3.56 17.62
CA PRO A 349 4.23 -2.21 18.10
C PRO A 349 5.50 -1.67 17.42
N MET A 350 5.59 -0.35 17.34
CA MET A 350 6.75 0.41 16.87
C MET A 350 6.92 1.59 17.83
N GLU A 351 8.14 1.79 18.36
CA GLU A 351 8.46 2.86 19.32
C GLU A 351 8.89 4.15 18.61
#